data_1e48373846ffae4ad2ed3f88007b8715
#
_entry.id   1e48373846ffae4ad2ed3f88007b8715
#
_cell.length_a   1.000
_cell.length_b   1.000
_cell.length_c   1.000
_cell.angle_alpha   90.00
_cell.angle_beta   90.00
_cell.angle_gamma   90.00
#
_symmetry.space_group_name_H-M   'P 1'
#
loop_
_entity.id
_entity.type
_entity.pdbx_description
1 polymer ?
#
loop_
_entity_poly.entity_id
_entity_poly.type
_entity_poly.pdbx_seq_one_letter_code
_entity_poly.pdbx_strand_id
1 'polypeptide(L)'
;VSRFSLMTESIYAEEIQVKIKSMFSLVGAALVLFVSQASLADEFSASTGKRPFTAGLGILYADKPYRDFDSDEKSSLVPVILYEGESFFVRGGSIGWKFIESNGLEFAAVGEYLADGYEEGDSDYLRGMDDRDPSFGAGAHVIFNPDALGFKLAAVTDVADNSDGSQVRGEVFYKYRTGDWMLRPSAGFVWQSDDYNDYYYGVTNSEARPGRPAYSADDDINYRLGAVAVYQQKTSPWMFLAGLRYDIFGDEIQDSPIVEEDD
;
A
#
# COMPACT_ATOMS: atom_id res chain seq x y z
N VAL A 1 -44.70 -16.85 -20.10
CA VAL A 1 -43.46 -16.12 -20.38
C VAL A 1 -42.91 -15.39 -19.16
N SER A 2 -43.66 -15.24 -18.03
CA SER A 2 -43.25 -14.35 -16.92
C SER A 2 -42.53 -15.01 -15.72
N ARG A 3 -42.46 -16.33 -15.62
CA ARG A 3 -41.77 -16.99 -14.49
C ARG A 3 -40.29 -17.29 -14.74
N PHE A 4 -39.85 -17.40 -15.97
CA PHE A 4 -38.45 -17.64 -16.32
C PHE A 4 -37.60 -16.38 -16.22
N SER A 5 -38.17 -15.21 -16.53
CA SER A 5 -37.47 -13.91 -16.41
C SER A 5 -37.22 -13.50 -14.96
N LEU A 6 -38.15 -13.77 -14.05
CA LEU A 6 -37.99 -13.46 -12.63
C LEU A 6 -36.98 -14.36 -11.90
N MET A 7 -36.80 -15.60 -12.40
CA MET A 7 -35.83 -16.53 -11.82
C MET A 7 -34.39 -16.19 -12.22
N THR A 8 -34.19 -15.71 -13.45
CA THR A 8 -32.85 -15.24 -13.94
C THR A 8 -32.44 -13.94 -13.26
N GLU A 9 -33.36 -12.98 -13.08
CA GLU A 9 -33.05 -11.75 -12.33
C GLU A 9 -32.74 -12.01 -10.85
N SER A 10 -33.39 -13.00 -10.22
CA SER A 10 -33.12 -13.37 -8.83
C SER A 10 -31.75 -14.04 -8.67
N ILE A 11 -31.34 -14.90 -9.61
CA ILE A 11 -30.02 -15.57 -9.59
C ILE A 11 -28.91 -14.54 -9.82
N TYR A 12 -29.07 -13.62 -10.78
CA TYR A 12 -28.11 -12.53 -10.99
C TYR A 12 -28.02 -11.57 -9.79
N ALA A 13 -29.12 -11.28 -9.13
CA ALA A 13 -29.12 -10.45 -7.93
C ALA A 13 -28.46 -11.16 -6.73
N GLU A 14 -28.64 -12.47 -6.56
CA GLU A 14 -27.94 -13.26 -5.54
C GLU A 14 -26.43 -13.40 -5.84
N GLU A 15 -26.04 -13.66 -7.09
CA GLU A 15 -24.62 -13.67 -7.48
C GLU A 15 -23.93 -12.32 -7.28
N ILE A 16 -24.62 -11.21 -7.61
CA ILE A 16 -24.10 -9.86 -7.36
C ILE A 16 -24.05 -9.59 -5.85
N GLN A 17 -25.02 -10.01 -5.07
CA GLN A 17 -25.00 -9.85 -3.61
C GLN A 17 -23.95 -10.75 -2.93
N VAL A 18 -23.68 -11.92 -3.44
CA VAL A 18 -22.62 -12.81 -2.97
C VAL A 18 -21.25 -12.22 -3.33
N LYS A 19 -21.05 -11.74 -4.57
CA LYS A 19 -19.82 -11.02 -4.96
C LYS A 19 -19.62 -9.71 -4.19
N ILE A 20 -20.68 -8.95 -3.90
CA ILE A 20 -20.58 -7.76 -3.06
C ILE A 20 -20.30 -8.15 -1.60
N LYS A 21 -20.84 -9.25 -1.09
CA LYS A 21 -20.51 -9.73 0.27
C LYS A 21 -19.11 -10.28 0.38
N SER A 22 -18.59 -11.00 -0.61
CA SER A 22 -17.18 -11.41 -0.64
C SER A 22 -16.22 -10.23 -0.80
N MET A 23 -16.59 -9.21 -1.58
CA MET A 23 -15.85 -7.93 -1.64
C MET A 23 -15.85 -7.14 -0.31
N PHE A 24 -16.78 -7.39 0.61
CA PHE A 24 -16.86 -6.69 1.90
C PHE A 24 -16.44 -7.56 3.10
N SER A 25 -16.08 -8.83 2.93
CA SER A 25 -15.65 -9.68 4.05
C SER A 25 -14.18 -9.51 4.44
N LEU A 26 -13.39 -8.79 3.67
CA LEU A 26 -12.01 -8.38 3.99
C LEU A 26 -11.92 -6.87 4.27
N VAL A 27 -12.84 -6.33 5.06
CA VAL A 27 -12.65 -5.03 5.70
C VAL A 27 -11.94 -5.26 7.01
N GLY A 28 -10.66 -5.60 6.94
CA GLY A 28 -9.75 -5.26 8.02
C GLY A 28 -9.67 -3.74 8.06
N ALA A 29 -10.39 -3.11 8.98
CA ALA A 29 -10.27 -1.68 9.25
C ALA A 29 -8.88 -1.44 9.88
N ALA A 30 -7.86 -1.36 9.04
CA ALA A 30 -6.54 -0.94 9.45
C ALA A 30 -6.61 0.56 9.74
N LEU A 31 -6.68 0.92 11.01
CA LEU A 31 -6.33 2.27 11.44
C LEU A 31 -4.81 2.38 11.29
N VAL A 32 -4.38 2.55 10.07
CA VAL A 32 -2.98 2.63 9.72
C VAL A 32 -2.60 4.09 9.72
N LEU A 33 -1.83 4.49 10.71
CA LEU A 33 -1.01 5.68 10.59
C LEU A 33 0.10 5.39 9.57
N PHE A 34 -0.30 5.20 8.30
CA PHE A 34 0.65 5.05 7.22
C PHE A 34 1.20 6.40 6.84
N VAL A 35 2.44 6.56 7.15
CA VAL A 35 3.30 7.41 6.39
C VAL A 35 4.12 6.52 5.44
N SER A 36 3.48 5.71 4.67
CA SER A 36 4.12 5.17 3.51
C SER A 36 3.63 5.96 2.30
N GLN A 37 4.58 6.60 1.68
CA GLN A 37 4.52 7.21 0.37
C GLN A 37 4.29 8.73 0.30
N ALA A 38 5.16 9.30 -0.43
CA ALA A 38 5.37 10.67 -0.87
C ALA A 38 4.13 11.58 -1.12
N SER A 39 2.95 11.03 -1.26
CA SER A 39 1.73 11.79 -1.48
C SER A 39 1.16 12.49 -0.23
N LEU A 40 1.52 12.04 0.97
CA LEU A 40 1.04 12.65 2.21
C LEU A 40 1.78 13.93 2.59
N ALA A 41 3.01 14.07 2.20
CA ALA A 41 3.81 15.20 2.62
C ALA A 41 3.63 16.45 1.75
N ASP A 42 3.24 16.32 0.49
CA ASP A 42 2.75 17.46 -0.30
C ASP A 42 1.56 18.14 0.38
N GLU A 43 0.72 17.33 1.00
CA GLU A 43 -0.43 17.79 1.75
C GLU A 43 -0.06 18.36 3.10
N PHE A 44 0.98 17.79 3.69
CA PHE A 44 1.54 18.24 4.94
C PHE A 44 2.12 19.65 4.84
N SER A 45 2.93 19.95 3.82
CA SER A 45 3.46 21.30 3.58
C SER A 45 2.36 22.33 3.34
N ALA A 46 1.31 21.96 2.61
CA ALA A 46 0.19 22.86 2.33
C ALA A 46 -0.75 23.05 3.53
N SER A 47 -0.85 22.07 4.46
CA SER A 47 -1.73 22.18 5.63
C SER A 47 -1.05 22.82 6.84
N THR A 48 0.25 22.60 7.02
CA THR A 48 0.97 23.02 8.24
C THR A 48 1.51 24.45 8.23
N GLY A 49 1.37 25.17 7.11
CA GLY A 49 1.78 26.58 7.04
C GLY A 49 3.20 26.80 7.58
N LYS A 50 4.24 26.24 6.93
CA LYS A 50 5.66 26.44 7.26
C LYS A 50 6.21 25.66 8.48
N ARG A 51 5.76 24.45 8.75
CA ARG A 51 6.47 23.58 9.70
C ARG A 51 7.32 22.58 8.91
N PRO A 52 8.63 22.80 8.78
CA PRO A 52 9.48 21.90 8.00
C PRO A 52 9.67 20.54 8.66
N PHE A 53 9.31 20.39 9.93
CA PHE A 53 9.54 19.17 10.70
C PHE A 53 8.35 18.80 11.58
N THR A 54 7.96 17.53 11.56
CA THR A 54 7.01 16.92 12.48
C THR A 54 7.50 15.55 12.89
N ALA A 55 7.39 15.24 14.17
CA ALA A 55 7.65 13.91 14.71
C ALA A 55 6.46 13.46 15.55
N GLY A 56 6.18 12.17 15.52
CA GLY A 56 5.07 11.57 16.23
C GLY A 56 5.22 10.06 16.39
N LEU A 57 4.17 9.44 16.92
CA LEU A 57 4.03 8.00 17.03
C LEU A 57 2.74 7.59 16.34
N GLY A 58 2.76 6.44 15.72
CA GLY A 58 1.62 5.83 15.06
C GLY A 58 1.46 4.36 15.40
N ILE A 59 0.26 3.85 15.22
CA ILE A 59 -0.02 2.42 15.23
C ILE A 59 -0.30 2.01 13.78
N LEU A 60 0.46 1.04 13.31
CA LEU A 60 0.26 0.39 12.04
C LEU A 60 -0.48 -0.92 12.27
N TYR A 61 -1.58 -1.13 11.57
CA TYR A 61 -2.22 -2.42 11.45
C TYR A 61 -2.13 -2.85 9.99
N ALA A 62 -1.55 -4.01 9.71
CA ALA A 62 -1.44 -4.57 8.37
C ALA A 62 -1.91 -6.02 8.37
N ASP A 63 -2.90 -6.31 7.56
CA ASP A 63 -3.28 -7.67 7.22
C ASP A 63 -2.47 -8.06 5.98
N LYS A 64 -1.63 -9.08 6.11
CA LYS A 64 -0.81 -9.57 5.01
C LYS A 64 -1.54 -10.70 4.27
N PRO A 65 -1.29 -10.91 2.96
CA PRO A 65 -2.07 -11.85 2.16
C PRO A 65 -1.75 -13.33 2.43
N TYR A 66 -0.86 -13.63 3.35
CA TYR A 66 -0.42 -15.00 3.62
C TYR A 66 -1.47 -15.78 4.39
N ARG A 67 -1.60 -17.07 4.06
CA ARG A 67 -2.55 -17.99 4.70
C ARG A 67 -2.31 -18.10 6.21
N ASP A 68 -3.40 -18.07 6.98
CA ASP A 68 -3.38 -18.21 8.44
C ASP A 68 -2.41 -17.26 9.15
N PHE A 69 -2.20 -16.05 8.60
CA PHE A 69 -1.29 -15.05 9.18
C PHE A 69 -1.74 -14.64 10.59
N ASP A 70 -0.85 -14.76 11.59
CA ASP A 70 -1.20 -14.56 13.00
C ASP A 70 -1.67 -13.11 13.28
N SER A 71 -2.76 -13.01 14.03
CA SER A 71 -3.35 -11.73 14.40
C SER A 71 -2.47 -10.87 15.31
N ASP A 72 -1.59 -11.49 16.08
CA ASP A 72 -0.73 -10.78 17.03
C ASP A 72 0.39 -10.00 16.32
N GLU A 73 0.80 -10.47 15.12
CA GLU A 73 1.81 -9.80 14.28
C GLU A 73 1.22 -8.66 13.43
N LYS A 74 -0.12 -8.50 13.41
CA LYS A 74 -0.80 -7.51 12.56
C LYS A 74 -0.65 -6.06 13.03
N SER A 75 -0.14 -5.78 14.24
CA SER A 75 -0.06 -4.42 14.77
C SER A 75 1.34 -4.04 15.24
N SER A 76 1.81 -2.85 14.85
CA SER A 76 3.12 -2.32 15.22
C SER A 76 3.04 -0.86 15.66
N LEU A 77 3.84 -0.49 16.66
CA LEU A 77 4.09 0.90 17.02
C LEU A 77 5.21 1.45 16.12
N VAL A 78 4.92 2.51 15.38
CA VAL A 78 5.86 3.07 14.42
C VAL A 78 6.17 4.55 14.71
N PRO A 79 7.44 4.98 14.61
CA PRO A 79 7.77 6.39 14.63
C PRO A 79 7.31 7.06 13.34
N VAL A 80 6.77 8.27 13.46
CA VAL A 80 6.38 9.10 12.32
C VAL A 80 7.29 10.30 12.26
N ILE A 81 8.07 10.42 11.19
CA ILE A 81 8.95 11.56 10.93
C ILE A 81 8.58 12.14 9.58
N LEU A 82 8.24 13.44 9.58
CA LEU A 82 7.97 14.20 8.37
C LEU A 82 8.89 15.44 8.35
N TYR A 83 9.58 15.60 7.27
CA TYR A 83 10.39 16.79 7.00
C TYR A 83 10.17 17.24 5.56
N GLU A 84 9.93 18.52 5.39
CA GLU A 84 9.70 19.10 4.08
C GLU A 84 10.59 20.35 3.92
N GLY A 85 11.72 20.16 3.24
CA GLY A 85 12.64 21.24 2.89
C GLY A 85 12.48 21.67 1.42
N GLU A 86 13.29 22.63 0.98
CA GLU A 86 13.26 23.12 -0.40
C GLU A 86 13.64 22.03 -1.40
N SER A 87 14.67 21.24 -1.11
CA SER A 87 15.14 20.18 -2.02
C SER A 87 15.09 18.78 -1.40
N PHE A 88 15.13 18.67 -0.09
CA PHE A 88 15.16 17.39 0.60
C PHE A 88 13.89 17.19 1.42
N PHE A 89 13.38 15.95 1.43
CA PHE A 89 12.22 15.58 2.24
C PHE A 89 12.41 14.23 2.95
N VAL A 90 11.70 14.06 4.07
CA VAL A 90 11.45 12.77 4.73
C VAL A 90 9.93 12.64 4.88
N ARG A 91 9.37 11.58 4.33
CA ARG A 91 7.92 11.35 4.27
C ARG A 91 7.63 9.94 4.75
N GLY A 92 7.67 9.76 6.09
CA GLY A 92 7.53 8.45 6.71
C GLY A 92 8.65 7.49 6.33
N GLY A 93 8.29 6.38 5.68
CA GLY A 93 9.25 5.37 5.21
C GLY A 93 10.04 5.77 3.96
N SER A 94 9.94 7.02 3.48
CA SER A 94 10.69 7.48 2.31
C SER A 94 11.49 8.75 2.59
N ILE A 95 12.62 8.85 1.89
CA ILE A 95 13.46 10.05 1.82
C ILE A 95 13.61 10.44 0.35
N GLY A 96 13.84 11.72 0.06
CA GLY A 96 14.04 12.10 -1.34
C GLY A 96 14.66 13.45 -1.55
N TRP A 97 15.08 13.64 -2.80
CA TRP A 97 15.66 14.87 -3.30
C TRP A 97 14.86 15.37 -4.49
N LYS A 98 14.26 16.56 -4.35
CA LYS A 98 13.48 17.23 -5.39
C LYS A 98 14.40 17.94 -6.38
N PHE A 99 14.28 17.59 -7.65
CA PHE A 99 14.97 18.27 -8.75
C PHE A 99 14.11 19.40 -9.32
N ILE A 100 12.79 19.19 -9.32
CA ILE A 100 11.78 20.14 -9.81
C ILE A 100 10.66 20.19 -8.78
N GLU A 101 10.29 21.40 -8.39
CA GLU A 101 9.08 21.70 -7.62
C GLU A 101 8.51 23.03 -8.10
N SER A 102 7.52 22.99 -8.96
CA SER A 102 6.92 24.19 -9.54
C SER A 102 5.52 23.93 -10.10
N ASN A 103 4.58 24.83 -9.82
CA ASN A 103 3.22 24.81 -10.38
C ASN A 103 2.48 23.45 -10.18
N GLY A 104 2.67 22.83 -9.03
CA GLY A 104 2.08 21.52 -8.72
C GLY A 104 2.79 20.34 -9.37
N LEU A 105 3.92 20.54 -10.04
CA LEU A 105 4.79 19.49 -10.54
C LEU A 105 5.96 19.29 -9.57
N GLU A 106 6.13 18.07 -9.09
CA GLU A 106 7.31 17.62 -8.35
C GLU A 106 7.98 16.47 -9.13
N PHE A 107 9.30 16.53 -9.28
CA PHE A 107 10.13 15.42 -9.74
C PHE A 107 11.26 15.21 -8.73
N ALA A 108 11.38 13.98 -8.20
CA ALA A 108 12.36 13.68 -7.17
C ALA A 108 12.98 12.28 -7.34
N ALA A 109 14.24 12.16 -6.92
CA ALA A 109 14.81 10.86 -6.57
C ALA A 109 14.35 10.45 -5.19
N VAL A 110 14.11 9.16 -4.97
CA VAL A 110 13.60 8.62 -3.72
C VAL A 110 14.33 7.38 -3.28
N GLY A 111 14.47 7.23 -1.96
CA GLY A 111 14.77 5.98 -1.29
C GLY A 111 13.58 5.62 -0.41
N GLU A 112 13.12 4.37 -0.46
CA GLU A 112 11.92 3.93 0.23
C GLU A 112 12.15 2.61 0.97
N TYR A 113 11.56 2.48 2.14
CA TYR A 113 11.45 1.21 2.84
C TYR A 113 10.29 0.39 2.21
N LEU A 114 10.62 -0.81 1.71
CA LEU A 114 9.68 -1.77 1.16
C LEU A 114 9.35 -2.76 2.27
N ALA A 115 8.14 -2.63 2.83
CA ALA A 115 7.75 -3.31 4.07
C ALA A 115 7.11 -4.69 3.85
N ASP A 116 7.16 -5.23 2.62
CA ASP A 116 6.67 -6.57 2.33
C ASP A 116 7.64 -7.62 2.94
N GLY A 117 7.13 -8.81 3.20
CA GLY A 117 7.91 -9.89 3.79
C GLY A 117 7.19 -10.61 4.93
N TYR A 118 7.77 -11.72 5.41
CA TYR A 118 7.27 -12.55 6.49
C TYR A 118 8.42 -13.34 7.15
N GLU A 119 8.19 -13.81 8.37
CA GLU A 119 9.00 -14.83 9.02
C GLU A 119 8.27 -16.19 8.98
N GLU A 120 9.00 -17.31 9.00
CA GLU A 120 8.38 -18.66 9.00
C GLU A 120 7.42 -18.87 10.19
N GLY A 121 7.62 -18.11 11.26
CA GLY A 121 6.81 -18.13 12.48
C GLY A 121 5.48 -17.38 12.39
N ASP A 122 5.28 -16.53 11.40
CA ASP A 122 4.08 -15.66 11.28
C ASP A 122 2.80 -16.47 10.96
N SER A 123 2.96 -17.71 10.49
CA SER A 123 1.84 -18.61 10.16
C SER A 123 2.27 -20.09 10.23
N ASP A 124 1.37 -20.95 10.70
CA ASP A 124 1.58 -22.41 10.62
C ASP A 124 1.77 -22.88 9.17
N TYR A 125 1.21 -22.16 8.21
CA TYR A 125 1.32 -22.48 6.79
C TYR A 125 2.70 -22.13 6.21
N LEU A 126 3.33 -21.06 6.72
CA LEU A 126 4.67 -20.60 6.32
C LEU A 126 5.79 -21.43 6.94
N ARG A 127 5.51 -22.20 7.98
CA ARG A 127 6.54 -23.00 8.68
C ARG A 127 7.38 -23.86 7.75
N GLY A 128 8.71 -23.70 7.81
CA GLY A 128 9.70 -24.33 6.95
C GLY A 128 9.89 -23.66 5.60
N MET A 129 9.43 -22.41 5.45
CA MET A 129 9.89 -21.47 4.44
C MET A 129 11.12 -20.73 4.98
N ASP A 130 11.93 -20.20 4.09
CA ASP A 130 12.93 -19.21 4.47
C ASP A 130 12.21 -17.87 4.76
N ASP A 131 12.73 -17.08 5.69
CA ASP A 131 12.21 -15.75 5.98
C ASP A 131 12.37 -14.84 4.74
N ARG A 132 11.43 -13.95 4.54
CA ARG A 132 11.49 -12.93 3.48
C ARG A 132 11.59 -11.57 4.13
N ASP A 133 12.79 -11.03 4.10
CA ASP A 133 13.10 -9.75 4.72
C ASP A 133 12.49 -8.57 3.94
N PRO A 134 12.02 -7.53 4.65
CA PRO A 134 11.72 -6.25 4.01
C PRO A 134 12.98 -5.64 3.38
N SER A 135 12.80 -4.81 2.36
CA SER A 135 13.91 -4.26 1.60
C SER A 135 13.95 -2.74 1.56
N PHE A 136 14.95 -2.18 0.88
CA PHE A 136 15.05 -0.77 0.55
C PHE A 136 15.08 -0.59 -0.96
N GLY A 137 14.16 0.24 -1.46
CA GLY A 137 14.10 0.60 -2.86
C GLY A 137 14.71 1.98 -3.12
N ALA A 138 15.38 2.13 -4.26
CA ALA A 138 15.78 3.44 -4.77
C ALA A 138 15.19 3.67 -6.16
N GLY A 139 14.84 4.93 -6.46
CA GLY A 139 14.21 5.26 -7.73
C GLY A 139 13.83 6.72 -7.86
N ALA A 140 12.72 6.95 -8.56
CA ALA A 140 12.22 8.31 -8.77
C ALA A 140 10.68 8.35 -8.77
N HIS A 141 10.14 9.54 -8.51
CA HIS A 141 8.73 9.81 -8.73
C HIS A 141 8.48 11.14 -9.44
N VAL A 142 7.31 11.20 -10.08
CA VAL A 142 6.70 12.43 -10.58
C VAL A 142 5.34 12.57 -9.91
N ILE A 143 5.06 13.74 -9.35
CA ILE A 143 3.74 14.13 -8.83
C ILE A 143 3.29 15.36 -9.60
N PHE A 144 2.05 15.32 -10.08
CA PHE A 144 1.40 16.46 -10.70
C PHE A 144 0.09 16.75 -9.97
N ASN A 145 0.06 17.84 -9.22
CA ASN A 145 -1.09 18.23 -8.42
C ASN A 145 -1.23 19.77 -8.39
N PRO A 146 -1.67 20.40 -9.49
CA PRO A 146 -1.85 21.85 -9.53
C PRO A 146 -3.02 22.33 -8.67
N ASP A 147 -4.04 21.50 -8.46
CA ASP A 147 -5.28 21.82 -7.76
C ASP A 147 -5.70 20.66 -6.81
N ALA A 148 -6.98 20.35 -6.77
CA ALA A 148 -7.52 19.29 -5.91
C ALA A 148 -7.27 17.88 -6.47
N LEU A 149 -7.30 17.71 -7.80
CA LEU A 149 -6.98 16.44 -8.45
C LEU A 149 -5.48 16.33 -8.67
N GLY A 150 -4.90 15.19 -8.33
CA GLY A 150 -3.49 14.93 -8.50
C GLY A 150 -3.20 13.53 -9.05
N PHE A 151 -2.01 13.38 -9.62
CA PHE A 151 -1.48 12.15 -10.18
C PHE A 151 -0.07 11.92 -9.67
N LYS A 152 0.25 10.67 -9.39
CA LYS A 152 1.61 10.25 -9.02
C LYS A 152 2.01 9.05 -9.88
N LEU A 153 3.25 9.07 -10.35
CA LEU A 153 3.93 7.93 -10.94
C LEU A 153 5.27 7.76 -10.24
N ALA A 154 5.57 6.55 -9.78
CA ALA A 154 6.83 6.24 -9.12
C ALA A 154 7.38 4.93 -9.68
N ALA A 155 8.70 4.84 -9.78
CA ALA A 155 9.42 3.62 -10.11
C ALA A 155 10.58 3.46 -9.13
N VAL A 156 10.70 2.29 -8.53
CA VAL A 156 11.76 1.94 -7.58
C VAL A 156 12.26 0.53 -7.87
N THR A 157 13.53 0.28 -7.60
CA THR A 157 14.14 -1.05 -7.62
C THR A 157 14.78 -1.34 -6.26
N ASP A 158 14.81 -2.58 -5.87
CA ASP A 158 15.51 -3.05 -4.67
C ASP A 158 17.03 -2.71 -4.79
N VAL A 159 17.61 -2.19 -3.71
CA VAL A 159 19.03 -1.86 -3.61
C VAL A 159 19.67 -2.49 -2.36
N ALA A 160 18.94 -3.35 -1.66
CA ALA A 160 19.42 -4.09 -0.50
C ALA A 160 19.75 -5.55 -0.82
N ASP A 161 19.62 -5.96 -2.08
CA ASP A 161 19.88 -7.31 -2.60
C ASP A 161 19.01 -8.40 -1.91
N ASN A 162 17.77 -8.05 -1.49
CA ASN A 162 16.85 -9.03 -0.94
C ASN A 162 15.99 -9.67 -2.04
N SER A 163 15.20 -8.88 -2.75
CA SER A 163 14.33 -9.37 -3.82
C SER A 163 14.90 -9.19 -5.22
N ASP A 164 15.90 -8.31 -5.39
CA ASP A 164 16.37 -7.82 -6.70
C ASP A 164 15.27 -7.23 -7.60
N GLY A 165 14.07 -7.08 -7.05
CA GLY A 165 12.86 -6.75 -7.78
C GLY A 165 12.65 -5.25 -7.97
N SER A 166 11.65 -4.94 -8.81
CA SER A 166 11.27 -3.58 -9.15
C SER A 166 9.76 -3.38 -9.05
N GLN A 167 9.34 -2.14 -8.75
CA GLN A 167 7.95 -1.73 -8.73
C GLN A 167 7.72 -0.46 -9.53
N VAL A 168 6.59 -0.40 -10.26
CA VAL A 168 6.06 0.83 -10.85
C VAL A 168 4.67 1.08 -10.28
N ARG A 169 4.45 2.26 -9.72
CA ARG A 169 3.20 2.62 -9.05
C ARG A 169 2.59 3.85 -9.70
N GLY A 170 1.34 3.72 -10.11
CA GLY A 170 0.53 4.84 -10.60
C GLY A 170 -0.63 5.11 -9.65
N GLU A 171 -0.92 6.37 -9.36
CA GLU A 171 -1.99 6.77 -8.44
C GLU A 171 -2.68 8.04 -8.96
N VAL A 172 -4.00 8.06 -8.87
CA VAL A 172 -4.84 9.26 -8.96
C VAL A 172 -5.45 9.52 -7.59
N PHE A 173 -5.46 10.78 -7.16
CA PHE A 173 -6.01 11.17 -5.87
C PHE A 173 -6.75 12.51 -5.94
N TYR A 174 -7.65 12.72 -4.98
CA TYR A 174 -8.41 13.97 -4.89
C TYR A 174 -8.29 14.55 -3.48
N LYS A 175 -7.89 15.82 -3.35
CA LYS A 175 -7.74 16.55 -2.09
C LYS A 175 -9.01 17.33 -1.77
N TYR A 176 -9.75 16.89 -0.78
CA TYR A 176 -10.93 17.59 -0.29
C TYR A 176 -10.64 18.24 1.07
N ARG A 177 -10.78 19.56 1.15
CA ARG A 177 -10.55 20.33 2.39
C ARG A 177 -11.84 20.94 2.90
N THR A 178 -12.11 20.74 4.19
CA THR A 178 -13.27 21.33 4.87
C THR A 178 -12.95 21.64 6.32
N GLY A 179 -12.97 22.91 6.70
CA GLY A 179 -12.58 23.36 8.03
C GLY A 179 -11.13 22.97 8.36
N ASP A 180 -10.93 22.22 9.44
CA ASP A 180 -9.65 21.71 9.90
C ASP A 180 -9.32 20.32 9.36
N TRP A 181 -10.17 19.76 8.48
CA TRP A 181 -10.01 18.46 7.87
C TRP A 181 -9.50 18.55 6.45
N MET A 182 -8.64 17.60 6.10
CA MET A 182 -8.30 17.26 4.74
C MET A 182 -8.53 15.75 4.53
N LEU A 183 -9.27 15.41 3.49
CA LEU A 183 -9.56 14.05 3.08
C LEU A 183 -8.96 13.82 1.69
N ARG A 184 -8.32 12.66 1.50
CA ARG A 184 -7.65 12.30 0.25
C ARG A 184 -7.96 10.84 -0.12
N PRO A 185 -9.08 10.57 -0.80
CA PRO A 185 -9.26 9.30 -1.48
C PRO A 185 -8.29 9.16 -2.66
N SER A 186 -7.90 7.93 -2.93
CA SER A 186 -7.04 7.59 -4.07
C SER A 186 -7.37 6.22 -4.65
N ALA A 187 -7.01 6.05 -5.92
CA ALA A 187 -7.02 4.78 -6.61
C ALA A 187 -5.79 4.67 -7.49
N GLY A 188 -5.25 3.48 -7.65
CA GLY A 188 -4.03 3.29 -8.39
C GLY A 188 -3.73 1.84 -8.73
N PHE A 189 -2.53 1.63 -9.26
CA PHE A 189 -1.99 0.32 -9.55
C PHE A 189 -0.54 0.22 -9.07
N VAL A 190 -0.10 -1.01 -8.87
CA VAL A 190 1.28 -1.38 -8.58
C VAL A 190 1.65 -2.53 -9.51
N TRP A 191 2.51 -2.29 -10.48
CA TRP A 191 3.19 -3.34 -11.21
C TRP A 191 4.42 -3.77 -10.41
N GLN A 192 4.62 -5.07 -10.26
CA GLN A 192 5.75 -5.68 -9.57
C GLN A 192 6.42 -6.66 -10.53
N SER A 193 7.77 -6.65 -10.56
CA SER A 193 8.52 -7.58 -11.41
C SER A 193 8.42 -9.01 -10.93
N ASP A 194 8.76 -9.94 -11.78
CA ASP A 194 8.89 -11.38 -11.50
C ASP A 194 9.83 -11.64 -10.31
N ASP A 195 11.03 -11.06 -10.28
CA ASP A 195 11.96 -11.18 -9.15
C ASP A 195 11.32 -10.75 -7.83
N TYR A 196 10.55 -9.64 -7.84
CA TYR A 196 9.84 -9.17 -6.65
C TYR A 196 8.77 -10.14 -6.19
N ASN A 197 7.92 -10.58 -7.12
CA ASN A 197 6.82 -11.49 -6.82
C ASN A 197 7.33 -12.88 -6.42
N ASP A 198 8.34 -13.41 -7.11
CA ASP A 198 8.90 -14.72 -6.79
C ASP A 198 9.57 -14.73 -5.41
N TYR A 199 10.24 -13.63 -5.02
CA TYR A 199 10.82 -13.51 -3.68
C TYR A 199 9.77 -13.53 -2.58
N TYR A 200 8.68 -12.74 -2.68
CA TYR A 200 7.71 -12.60 -1.60
C TYR A 200 6.58 -13.65 -1.66
N TYR A 201 6.24 -14.17 -2.83
CA TYR A 201 5.10 -15.06 -3.03
C TYR A 201 5.47 -16.41 -3.65
N GLY A 202 6.72 -16.59 -4.07
CA GLY A 202 7.23 -17.86 -4.59
C GLY A 202 7.43 -18.92 -3.52
N VAL A 203 7.46 -20.19 -3.96
CA VAL A 203 7.79 -21.36 -3.14
C VAL A 203 8.86 -22.15 -3.85
N THR A 204 10.07 -22.20 -3.32
CA THR A 204 11.18 -22.97 -3.89
C THR A 204 10.95 -24.47 -3.80
N ASN A 205 11.68 -25.27 -4.59
CA ASN A 205 11.59 -26.73 -4.51
C ASN A 205 11.99 -27.29 -3.12
N SER A 206 12.84 -26.61 -2.38
CA SER A 206 13.26 -26.97 -1.02
C SER A 206 12.19 -26.69 0.03
N GLU A 207 11.34 -25.70 -0.21
CA GLU A 207 10.24 -25.28 0.64
C GLU A 207 8.93 -26.03 0.33
N ALA A 208 8.87 -26.70 -0.83
CA ALA A 208 7.69 -27.42 -1.27
C ALA A 208 7.36 -28.61 -0.36
N ARG A 209 6.07 -28.79 -0.07
CA ARG A 209 5.53 -29.91 0.73
C ARG A 209 4.11 -30.28 0.28
N PRO A 210 3.55 -31.42 0.74
CA PRO A 210 2.14 -31.74 0.47
C PRO A 210 1.23 -30.58 0.95
N GLY A 211 0.41 -30.05 0.05
CA GLY A 211 -0.47 -28.91 0.27
C GLY A 211 0.16 -27.54 -0.02
N ARG A 212 1.47 -27.47 -0.20
CA ARG A 212 2.20 -26.27 -0.62
C ARG A 212 3.20 -26.66 -1.72
N PRO A 213 2.76 -26.77 -2.99
CA PRO A 213 3.66 -27.09 -4.11
C PRO A 213 4.67 -25.97 -4.38
N ALA A 214 5.75 -26.30 -5.12
CA ALA A 214 6.66 -25.27 -5.64
C ALA A 214 5.89 -24.34 -6.58
N TYR A 215 6.20 -23.06 -6.50
CA TYR A 215 5.55 -22.00 -7.26
C TYR A 215 6.57 -20.90 -7.58
N SER A 216 6.57 -20.41 -8.81
CA SER A 216 7.33 -19.25 -9.24
C SER A 216 6.34 -18.23 -9.78
N ALA A 217 6.34 -17.05 -9.24
CA ALA A 217 5.44 -15.98 -9.64
C ALA A 217 6.09 -15.10 -10.71
N ASP A 218 5.35 -14.82 -11.78
CA ASP A 218 5.76 -13.88 -12.83
C ASP A 218 5.44 -12.42 -12.43
N ASP A 219 5.73 -11.46 -13.31
CA ASP A 219 5.35 -10.07 -13.10
C ASP A 219 3.82 -9.89 -13.11
N ASP A 220 3.33 -8.96 -12.27
CA ASP A 220 1.89 -8.77 -12.10
C ASP A 220 1.51 -7.32 -11.82
N ILE A 221 0.22 -7.02 -11.98
CA ILE A 221 -0.38 -5.73 -11.68
C ILE A 221 -1.43 -5.88 -10.59
N ASN A 222 -1.18 -5.26 -9.45
CA ASN A 222 -2.12 -5.14 -8.35
C ASN A 222 -2.85 -3.80 -8.42
N TYR A 223 -4.10 -3.74 -8.00
CA TYR A 223 -4.84 -2.49 -7.87
C TYR A 223 -4.91 -2.06 -6.42
N ARG A 224 -4.91 -0.74 -6.19
CA ARG A 224 -4.89 -0.17 -4.85
C ARG A 224 -5.95 0.88 -4.69
N LEU A 225 -6.72 0.80 -3.61
CA LEU A 225 -7.60 1.84 -3.15
C LEU A 225 -7.06 2.42 -1.84
N GLY A 226 -7.16 3.73 -1.68
CA GLY A 226 -6.66 4.41 -0.51
C GLY A 226 -7.56 5.55 -0.06
N ALA A 227 -7.48 5.87 1.23
CA ALA A 227 -8.07 7.08 1.78
C ALA A 227 -7.22 7.57 2.94
N VAL A 228 -6.96 8.86 2.97
CA VAL A 228 -6.24 9.52 4.07
C VAL A 228 -7.09 10.65 4.61
N ALA A 229 -7.12 10.76 5.94
CA ALA A 229 -7.73 11.87 6.65
C ALA A 229 -6.67 12.55 7.52
N VAL A 230 -6.56 13.85 7.41
CA VAL A 230 -5.72 14.69 8.28
C VAL A 230 -6.60 15.68 9.00
N TYR A 231 -6.47 15.75 10.32
CA TYR A 231 -7.09 16.77 11.14
C TYR A 231 -6.03 17.65 11.78
N GLN A 232 -6.11 18.96 11.52
CA GLN A 232 -5.18 19.92 12.07
C GLN A 232 -5.83 21.29 12.29
N GLN A 233 -5.95 21.68 13.54
CA GLN A 233 -6.39 23.01 13.89
C GLN A 233 -5.25 24.03 13.69
N LYS A 234 -5.58 25.21 13.14
CA LYS A 234 -4.60 26.28 12.88
C LYS A 234 -3.87 26.77 14.14
N THR A 235 -4.51 26.67 15.31
CA THR A 235 -3.98 27.12 16.60
C THR A 235 -3.33 26.00 17.42
N SER A 236 -3.40 24.75 16.94
CA SER A 236 -2.86 23.58 17.64
C SER A 236 -1.49 23.17 17.08
N PRO A 237 -0.53 22.77 17.91
CA PRO A 237 0.68 22.11 17.44
C PRO A 237 0.43 20.64 17.01
N TRP A 238 -0.72 20.07 17.39
CA TRP A 238 -1.03 18.66 17.15
C TRP A 238 -1.71 18.47 15.81
N MET A 239 -1.31 17.42 15.14
CA MET A 239 -1.92 16.89 13.92
C MET A 239 -2.30 15.44 14.16
N PHE A 240 -3.48 15.05 13.69
CA PHE A 240 -3.93 13.66 13.67
C PHE A 240 -4.04 13.20 12.23
N LEU A 241 -3.53 12.02 11.96
CA LEU A 241 -3.54 11.43 10.63
C LEU A 241 -4.09 10.01 10.75
N ALA A 242 -5.00 9.64 9.85
CA ALA A 242 -5.51 8.29 9.70
C ALA A 242 -5.51 7.91 8.22
N GLY A 243 -5.19 6.67 7.90
CA GLY A 243 -5.17 6.16 6.54
C GLY A 243 -5.73 4.76 6.44
N LEU A 244 -6.33 4.46 5.30
CA LEU A 244 -6.76 3.14 4.89
C LEU A 244 -6.14 2.82 3.54
N ARG A 245 -5.75 1.57 3.35
CA ARG A 245 -5.29 1.01 2.08
C ARG A 245 -5.93 -0.36 1.89
N TYR A 246 -6.38 -0.61 0.70
CA TYR A 246 -6.88 -1.91 0.27
C TYR A 246 -6.19 -2.26 -1.04
N ASP A 247 -5.50 -3.39 -1.08
CA ASP A 247 -4.82 -3.93 -2.25
C ASP A 247 -5.66 -5.09 -2.82
N ILE A 248 -5.88 -5.07 -4.13
CA ILE A 248 -6.50 -6.14 -4.91
C ILE A 248 -5.35 -6.74 -5.70
N PHE A 249 -4.97 -7.96 -5.32
CA PHE A 249 -3.84 -8.65 -5.92
C PHE A 249 -4.21 -9.20 -7.30
N GLY A 250 -3.23 -9.26 -8.18
CA GLY A 250 -3.35 -9.91 -9.47
C GLY A 250 -3.23 -11.44 -9.38
N ASP A 251 -3.42 -12.09 -10.50
CA ASP A 251 -3.55 -13.56 -10.58
C ASP A 251 -2.26 -14.26 -10.10
N GLU A 252 -1.08 -13.72 -10.41
CA GLU A 252 0.20 -14.33 -10.03
C GLU A 252 0.41 -14.38 -8.52
N ILE A 253 -0.10 -13.38 -7.79
CA ILE A 253 -0.04 -13.40 -6.33
C ILE A 253 -1.15 -14.27 -5.75
N GLN A 254 -2.38 -14.21 -6.29
CA GLN A 254 -3.52 -14.99 -5.82
C GLN A 254 -3.33 -16.50 -6.02
N ASP A 255 -2.68 -16.91 -7.12
CA ASP A 255 -2.41 -18.33 -7.44
C ASP A 255 -1.28 -18.92 -6.57
N SER A 256 -0.57 -18.09 -5.80
CA SER A 256 0.49 -18.56 -4.91
C SER A 256 -0.09 -19.48 -3.81
N PRO A 257 0.48 -20.67 -3.59
CA PRO A 257 0.00 -21.58 -2.56
C PRO A 257 0.14 -21.06 -1.13
N ILE A 258 0.92 -20.01 -0.90
CA ILE A 258 1.08 -19.39 0.44
C ILE A 258 0.17 -18.18 0.65
N VAL A 259 -0.56 -17.75 -0.37
CA VAL A 259 -1.52 -16.65 -0.29
C VAL A 259 -2.91 -17.19 0.00
N GLU A 260 -3.68 -16.47 0.82
CA GLU A 260 -5.06 -16.84 1.15
C GLU A 260 -5.95 -16.64 -0.08
N GLU A 261 -6.70 -17.67 -0.47
CA GLU A 261 -7.67 -17.56 -1.56
C GLU A 261 -8.85 -16.68 -1.11
N ASP A 262 -9.20 -15.68 -1.92
CA ASP A 262 -10.44 -14.92 -1.73
C ASP A 262 -11.66 -15.82 -2.05
N ASP A 263 -12.35 -16.32 -1.01
CA ASP A 263 -13.60 -17.09 -1.11
C ASP A 263 -14.84 -16.20 -1.43
#